data_967cb9ff35eda8d365e9d5c862c73892
#
_entry.id   967cb9ff35eda8d365e9d5c862c73892
#
_cell.length_a   1.000
_cell.length_b   1.000
_cell.length_c   1.000
_cell.angle_alpha   90.00
_cell.angle_beta   90.00
_cell.angle_gamma   90.00
#
_symmetry.space_group_name_H-M   'P 1'
#
loop_
_entity.id
_entity.type
_entity.pdbx_description
1 polymer ?
#
loop_
_entity_poly.entity_id
_entity_poly.type
_entity_poly.pdbx_seq_one_letter_code
_entity_poly.pdbx_strand_id
1 'polypeptide(L)'
;MSNFSSIVKQKVISALTDYSMLDFSDKIVVGFSGGADSVCLLHILNSLKKEYGFILTAAHVNHGLRGDEAVRDADFSRNFCDANGIPFSLLNVDCYAEAEQSGESIEECGRRIRYSFFNSLCDDYTKIATAHNANDNAETVVFNIIRGTSLNGACGIPPVRGNIIRPLLYCSRQEIEGYCEENELSFVTDSSNLSDDYSRNKIRHLVLPVLEGINSGAVNNINSFSLSVRNANTFICNKANVILLNSQISPNSYRTDLLLEQEDVICKQCIVLAFSKFSDKVLDSKKIDNVLKLLKNGGRLQLFGSLHVEVVKGVLRFFSISDSEVFDKIFIDDIPFNYNNSYFSVEIGKFEKTSKKINKLVLDKLIDCDKISGKICLRTRKAGDDITLPRRGVTKSLKKLYSEMNIPVELRNHLPVLADDKGVVWVFSVGVCERCKVDDDSVNIVYVRGENNE
;
A
#
# COMPACT_ATOMS: atom_id res chain seq x y z
N MET A 1 -35.96 4.03 34.75
CA MET A 1 -35.12 5.03 34.06
C MET A 1 -33.93 4.27 33.46
N SER A 2 -33.71 4.38 32.18
CA SER A 2 -32.54 3.79 31.54
C SER A 2 -31.29 4.53 32.01
N ASN A 3 -30.31 3.83 32.58
CA ASN A 3 -29.05 4.45 33.02
C ASN A 3 -28.09 4.51 31.85
N PHE A 4 -28.29 5.47 30.92
CA PHE A 4 -27.46 5.64 29.73
C PHE A 4 -26.01 5.92 30.08
N SER A 5 -25.77 6.70 31.15
CA SER A 5 -24.43 7.01 31.63
C SER A 5 -23.61 5.77 31.96
N SER A 6 -24.21 4.81 32.66
CA SER A 6 -23.53 3.54 32.98
C SER A 6 -23.34 2.67 31.72
N ILE A 7 -24.36 2.58 30.85
CA ILE A 7 -24.32 1.76 29.63
C ILE A 7 -23.22 2.24 28.69
N VAL A 8 -23.20 3.52 28.37
CA VAL A 8 -22.23 4.10 27.41
C VAL A 8 -20.82 4.01 27.98
N LYS A 9 -20.63 4.37 29.27
CA LYS A 9 -19.33 4.26 29.93
C LYS A 9 -18.79 2.81 29.89
N GLN A 10 -19.63 1.82 30.19
CA GLN A 10 -19.25 0.42 30.14
C GLN A 10 -18.88 -0.04 28.72
N LYS A 11 -19.66 0.34 27.69
CA LYS A 11 -19.34 0.03 26.29
C LYS A 11 -18.00 0.64 25.85
N VAL A 12 -17.72 1.88 26.26
CA VAL A 12 -16.44 2.55 26.00
C VAL A 12 -15.28 1.79 26.66
N ILE A 13 -15.41 1.45 27.96
CA ILE A 13 -14.39 0.68 28.67
C ILE A 13 -14.15 -0.69 28.00
N SER A 14 -15.23 -1.40 27.64
CA SER A 14 -15.11 -2.67 26.91
C SER A 14 -14.38 -2.46 25.58
N ALA A 15 -14.73 -1.43 24.81
CA ALA A 15 -14.06 -1.16 23.54
C ALA A 15 -12.56 -0.84 23.71
N LEU A 16 -12.20 -0.03 24.71
CA LEU A 16 -10.81 0.29 25.04
C LEU A 16 -10.01 -0.98 25.38
N THR A 17 -10.61 -1.90 26.14
CA THR A 17 -9.97 -3.15 26.59
C THR A 17 -9.92 -4.21 25.49
N ASP A 18 -11.07 -4.53 24.87
CA ASP A 18 -11.19 -5.63 23.91
C ASP A 18 -10.33 -5.42 22.66
N TYR A 19 -10.12 -4.16 22.29
CA TYR A 19 -9.32 -3.78 21.12
C TYR A 19 -7.95 -3.21 21.48
N SER A 20 -7.54 -3.28 22.77
CA SER A 20 -6.25 -2.76 23.24
C SER A 20 -5.97 -1.35 22.68
N MET A 21 -6.97 -0.45 22.82
CA MET A 21 -6.91 0.88 22.20
C MET A 21 -5.90 1.79 22.88
N LEU A 22 -5.57 1.55 24.14
CA LEU A 22 -4.69 2.39 24.96
C LEU A 22 -3.65 1.54 25.68
N ASP A 23 -2.44 2.08 25.74
CA ASP A 23 -1.38 1.62 26.60
C ASP A 23 -1.21 2.61 27.78
N PHE A 24 -0.51 2.17 28.83
CA PHE A 24 -0.25 3.03 29.98
C PHE A 24 0.61 4.23 29.56
N SER A 25 0.22 5.42 30.02
CA SER A 25 0.87 6.71 29.67
C SER A 25 0.68 7.22 28.25
N ASP A 26 -0.24 6.64 27.48
CA ASP A 26 -0.60 7.19 26.17
C ASP A 26 -1.10 8.62 26.27
N LYS A 27 -0.92 9.36 25.17
CA LYS A 27 -1.56 10.65 24.93
C LYS A 27 -2.73 10.44 23.99
N ILE A 28 -3.85 11.13 24.24
CA ILE A 28 -5.04 11.04 23.41
C ILE A 28 -5.37 12.43 22.87
N VAL A 29 -5.39 12.55 21.54
CA VAL A 29 -5.96 13.71 20.84
C VAL A 29 -7.37 13.37 20.42
N VAL A 30 -8.37 14.02 21.00
CA VAL A 30 -9.79 13.81 20.63
C VAL A 30 -10.16 14.79 19.53
N GLY A 31 -10.63 14.29 18.39
CA GLY A 31 -11.27 15.12 17.37
C GLY A 31 -12.60 15.64 17.92
N PHE A 32 -12.65 16.92 18.26
CA PHE A 32 -13.75 17.55 18.97
C PHE A 32 -14.48 18.56 18.08
N SER A 33 -15.67 18.18 17.59
CA SER A 33 -16.51 19.04 16.73
C SER A 33 -17.54 19.89 17.50
N GLY A 34 -17.74 19.62 18.78
CA GLY A 34 -18.81 20.23 19.59
C GLY A 34 -20.15 19.52 19.49
N GLY A 35 -20.34 18.60 18.55
CA GLY A 35 -21.58 17.79 18.44
C GLY A 35 -21.67 16.70 19.51
N ALA A 36 -22.90 16.16 19.74
CA ALA A 36 -23.23 15.22 20.81
C ALA A 36 -22.24 14.06 20.95
N ASP A 37 -21.86 13.42 19.82
CA ASP A 37 -20.94 12.28 19.82
C ASP A 37 -19.56 12.68 20.36
N SER A 38 -19.04 13.82 19.91
CA SER A 38 -17.71 14.29 20.33
C SER A 38 -17.69 14.81 21.76
N VAL A 39 -18.78 15.44 22.22
CA VAL A 39 -18.96 15.87 23.61
C VAL A 39 -19.03 14.66 24.54
N CYS A 40 -19.82 13.67 24.20
CA CYS A 40 -19.91 12.40 24.94
C CYS A 40 -18.54 11.73 25.05
N LEU A 41 -17.84 11.56 23.93
CA LEU A 41 -16.49 10.96 23.90
C LEU A 41 -15.53 11.68 24.80
N LEU A 42 -15.43 13.02 24.64
CA LEU A 42 -14.48 13.83 25.39
C LEU A 42 -14.78 13.81 26.88
N HIS A 43 -16.06 13.89 27.28
CA HIS A 43 -16.49 13.84 28.68
C HIS A 43 -16.18 12.49 29.33
N ILE A 44 -16.46 11.37 28.64
CA ILE A 44 -16.15 10.01 29.16
C ILE A 44 -14.64 9.86 29.32
N LEU A 45 -13.85 10.16 28.28
CA LEU A 45 -12.39 10.03 28.35
C LEU A 45 -11.82 10.92 29.47
N ASN A 46 -12.34 12.16 29.65
CA ASN A 46 -11.92 13.02 30.73
C ASN A 46 -12.19 12.41 32.13
N SER A 47 -13.32 11.69 32.28
CA SER A 47 -13.64 10.98 33.52
C SER A 47 -12.71 9.79 33.80
N LEU A 48 -12.18 9.16 32.75
CA LEU A 48 -11.33 7.96 32.82
C LEU A 48 -9.83 8.26 32.91
N LYS A 49 -9.40 9.50 32.58
CA LYS A 49 -7.96 9.84 32.44
C LYS A 49 -7.13 9.55 33.70
N LYS A 50 -7.69 9.71 34.89
CA LYS A 50 -6.98 9.47 36.15
C LYS A 50 -6.85 7.96 36.45
N GLU A 51 -7.87 7.18 36.12
CA GLU A 51 -7.93 5.74 36.36
C GLU A 51 -6.99 4.98 35.41
N TYR A 52 -6.94 5.41 34.14
CA TYR A 52 -6.16 4.75 33.09
C TYR A 52 -4.80 5.38 32.83
N GLY A 53 -4.49 6.52 33.47
CA GLY A 53 -3.17 7.16 33.42
C GLY A 53 -2.78 7.82 32.11
N PHE A 54 -3.73 8.17 31.23
CA PHE A 54 -3.45 8.86 29.96
C PHE A 54 -3.60 10.38 30.03
N ILE A 55 -2.98 11.09 29.08
CA ILE A 55 -3.09 12.53 28.91
C ILE A 55 -4.10 12.82 27.80
N LEU A 56 -5.00 13.78 28.02
CA LEU A 56 -6.09 14.11 27.11
C LEU A 56 -5.93 15.51 26.55
N THR A 57 -6.07 15.69 25.24
CA THR A 57 -6.13 16.96 24.52
C THR A 57 -7.28 16.96 23.55
N ALA A 58 -8.02 18.03 23.42
CA ALA A 58 -9.07 18.20 22.42
C ALA A 58 -8.54 18.99 21.22
N ALA A 59 -8.87 18.57 20.00
CA ALA A 59 -8.48 19.20 18.75
C ALA A 59 -9.70 19.52 17.89
N HIS A 60 -9.91 20.79 17.59
CA HIS A 60 -11.01 21.29 16.76
C HIS A 60 -10.47 21.86 15.44
N VAL A 61 -11.16 21.57 14.34
CA VAL A 61 -10.87 22.17 13.02
C VAL A 61 -12.07 22.98 12.58
N ASN A 62 -11.88 24.28 12.48
CA ASN A 62 -12.81 25.18 11.83
C ASN A 62 -12.49 25.23 10.33
N HIS A 63 -13.32 24.60 9.52
CA HIS A 63 -13.13 24.47 8.07
C HIS A 63 -13.50 25.74 7.26
N GLY A 64 -14.02 26.81 7.91
CA GLY A 64 -14.42 28.05 7.26
C GLY A 64 -15.68 27.94 6.38
N LEU A 65 -16.39 26.80 6.39
CA LEU A 65 -17.49 26.53 5.45
C LEU A 65 -18.82 27.20 5.82
N ARG A 66 -19.00 27.65 7.09
CA ARG A 66 -20.30 28.08 7.64
C ARG A 66 -20.26 29.47 8.30
N GLY A 67 -19.26 30.31 8.00
CA GLY A 67 -19.14 31.66 8.52
C GLY A 67 -19.31 31.72 10.05
N ASP A 68 -20.29 32.49 10.53
CA ASP A 68 -20.52 32.75 11.97
C ASP A 68 -20.87 31.49 12.78
N GLU A 69 -21.53 30.50 12.19
CA GLU A 69 -21.79 29.22 12.86
C GLU A 69 -20.49 28.48 13.20
N ALA A 70 -19.51 28.47 12.29
CA ALA A 70 -18.24 27.81 12.52
C ALA A 70 -17.42 28.49 13.63
N VAL A 71 -17.55 29.83 13.76
CA VAL A 71 -16.94 30.60 14.87
C VAL A 71 -17.60 30.23 16.19
N ARG A 72 -18.95 30.24 16.23
CA ARG A 72 -19.73 29.83 17.41
C ARG A 72 -19.36 28.41 17.87
N ASP A 73 -19.21 27.47 16.94
CA ASP A 73 -18.88 26.07 17.26
C ASP A 73 -17.44 25.94 17.81
N ALA A 74 -16.51 26.75 17.30
CA ALA A 74 -15.15 26.83 17.84
C ALA A 74 -15.12 27.44 19.25
N ASP A 75 -15.89 28.52 19.50
CA ASP A 75 -16.01 29.17 20.82
C ASP A 75 -16.68 28.22 21.82
N PHE A 76 -17.77 27.53 21.44
CA PHE A 76 -18.37 26.50 22.26
C PHE A 76 -17.36 25.43 22.65
N SER A 77 -16.59 24.93 21.67
CA SER A 77 -15.60 23.88 21.88
C SER A 77 -14.50 24.31 22.84
N ARG A 78 -14.02 25.54 22.73
CA ARG A 78 -13.05 26.15 23.64
C ARG A 78 -13.61 26.26 25.06
N ASN A 79 -14.79 26.87 25.20
CA ASN A 79 -15.43 27.08 26.51
C ASN A 79 -15.70 25.76 27.24
N PHE A 80 -16.12 24.73 26.49
CA PHE A 80 -16.32 23.37 27.04
C PHE A 80 -15.00 22.80 27.59
N CYS A 81 -13.91 22.92 26.83
CA CYS A 81 -12.61 22.42 27.25
C CYS A 81 -12.07 23.20 28.47
N ASP A 82 -12.19 24.50 28.49
CA ASP A 82 -11.75 25.36 29.61
C ASP A 82 -12.50 25.01 30.89
N ALA A 83 -13.83 24.84 30.81
CA ALA A 83 -14.67 24.45 31.95
C ALA A 83 -14.31 23.08 32.53
N ASN A 84 -13.79 22.18 31.68
CA ASN A 84 -13.44 20.78 32.07
C ASN A 84 -11.93 20.58 32.30
N GLY A 85 -11.11 21.63 32.22
CA GLY A 85 -9.65 21.56 32.41
C GLY A 85 -8.95 20.66 31.38
N ILE A 86 -9.39 20.74 30.11
CA ILE A 86 -8.85 19.94 29.00
C ILE A 86 -8.06 20.87 28.08
N PRO A 87 -6.78 20.61 27.78
CA PRO A 87 -6.02 21.33 26.78
C PRO A 87 -6.74 21.33 25.42
N PHE A 88 -6.80 22.50 24.77
CA PHE A 88 -7.53 22.68 23.51
C PHE A 88 -6.64 23.24 22.41
N SER A 89 -6.69 22.60 21.24
CA SER A 89 -5.99 23.02 20.03
C SER A 89 -6.99 23.34 18.92
N LEU A 90 -6.84 24.49 18.27
CA LEU A 90 -7.72 24.97 17.20
C LEU A 90 -6.92 25.18 15.92
N LEU A 91 -7.43 24.65 14.81
CA LEU A 91 -7.00 25.00 13.46
C LEU A 91 -8.12 25.74 12.74
N ASN A 92 -7.83 26.94 12.21
CA ASN A 92 -8.71 27.64 11.29
C ASN A 92 -8.18 27.50 9.87
N VAL A 93 -9.02 27.11 8.92
CA VAL A 93 -8.64 26.89 7.52
C VAL A 93 -9.81 27.23 6.60
N ASP A 94 -9.51 27.80 5.44
CA ASP A 94 -10.47 27.96 4.34
C ASP A 94 -10.46 26.71 3.49
N CYS A 95 -11.42 25.81 3.72
CA CYS A 95 -11.50 24.53 3.02
C CYS A 95 -11.91 24.68 1.54
N TYR A 96 -12.57 25.78 1.16
CA TYR A 96 -12.90 26.04 -0.25
C TYR A 96 -11.63 26.36 -1.05
N ALA A 97 -10.79 27.26 -0.54
CA ALA A 97 -9.54 27.65 -1.18
C ALA A 97 -8.57 26.46 -1.31
N GLU A 98 -8.47 25.63 -0.28
CA GLU A 98 -7.63 24.42 -0.27
C GLU A 98 -8.12 23.35 -1.25
N ALA A 99 -9.43 23.12 -1.34
CA ALA A 99 -10.03 22.16 -2.25
C ALA A 99 -9.84 22.58 -3.71
N GLU A 100 -9.99 23.89 -4.01
CA GLU A 100 -9.75 24.43 -5.35
C GLU A 100 -8.29 24.24 -5.80
N GLN A 101 -7.33 24.47 -4.90
CA GLN A 101 -5.90 24.29 -5.19
C GLN A 101 -5.52 22.81 -5.41
N SER A 102 -6.09 21.89 -4.64
CA SER A 102 -5.76 20.46 -4.70
C SER A 102 -6.56 19.68 -5.75
N GLY A 103 -7.68 20.24 -6.24
CA GLY A 103 -8.62 19.55 -7.13
C GLY A 103 -9.41 18.43 -6.44
N GLU A 104 -9.44 18.43 -5.11
CA GLU A 104 -10.20 17.47 -4.30
C GLU A 104 -11.65 17.93 -4.10
N SER A 105 -12.54 17.00 -3.75
CA SER A 105 -13.85 17.38 -3.22
C SER A 105 -13.68 18.07 -1.86
N ILE A 106 -14.62 18.95 -1.48
CA ILE A 106 -14.60 19.66 -0.17
C ILE A 106 -14.55 18.65 0.99
N GLU A 107 -15.27 17.51 0.87
CA GLU A 107 -15.30 16.47 1.88
C GLU A 107 -13.93 15.78 2.04
N GLU A 108 -13.29 15.41 0.92
CA GLU A 108 -11.96 14.77 0.91
C GLU A 108 -10.90 15.74 1.45
N CYS A 109 -10.93 17.00 0.98
CA CYS A 109 -10.04 18.06 1.45
C CYS A 109 -10.20 18.30 2.95
N GLY A 110 -11.44 18.48 3.43
CA GLY A 110 -11.72 18.67 4.87
C GLY A 110 -11.28 17.48 5.72
N ARG A 111 -11.44 16.25 5.19
CA ARG A 111 -10.96 15.04 5.85
C ARG A 111 -9.42 15.00 5.89
N ARG A 112 -8.73 15.30 4.80
CA ARG A 112 -7.26 15.35 4.72
C ARG A 112 -6.70 16.37 5.71
N ILE A 113 -7.23 17.57 5.73
CA ILE A 113 -6.81 18.66 6.65
C ILE A 113 -6.99 18.25 8.10
N ARG A 114 -8.14 17.66 8.44
CA ARG A 114 -8.45 17.21 9.80
C ARG A 114 -7.41 16.18 10.29
N TYR A 115 -7.15 15.13 9.51
CA TYR A 115 -6.17 14.12 9.91
C TYR A 115 -4.74 14.64 9.89
N SER A 116 -4.38 15.53 8.97
CA SER A 116 -3.08 16.19 8.96
C SER A 116 -2.87 17.00 10.24
N PHE A 117 -3.87 17.78 10.66
CA PHE A 117 -3.82 18.53 11.90
C PHE A 117 -3.73 17.62 13.13
N PHE A 118 -4.55 16.60 13.23
CA PHE A 118 -4.48 15.67 14.34
C PHE A 118 -3.11 14.98 14.42
N ASN A 119 -2.56 14.55 13.29
CA ASN A 119 -1.23 13.95 13.23
C ASN A 119 -0.12 14.94 13.62
N SER A 120 -0.25 16.23 13.33
CA SER A 120 0.72 17.25 13.74
C SER A 120 0.80 17.46 15.26
N LEU A 121 -0.24 17.02 15.98
CA LEU A 121 -0.30 17.04 17.45
C LEU A 121 0.20 15.73 18.09
N CYS A 122 0.56 14.73 17.26
CA CYS A 122 0.91 13.39 17.70
C CYS A 122 2.42 13.18 17.74
N ASP A 123 2.86 12.40 18.72
CA ASP A 123 4.13 11.71 18.78
C ASP A 123 3.90 10.18 18.70
N ASP A 124 4.95 9.37 18.85
CA ASP A 124 4.88 7.91 18.75
C ASP A 124 3.95 7.25 19.78
N TYR A 125 3.64 7.95 20.86
CA TYR A 125 2.77 7.49 21.96
C TYR A 125 1.38 8.12 21.94
N THR A 126 1.00 8.77 20.84
CA THR A 126 -0.26 9.52 20.76
C THR A 126 -1.29 8.74 19.96
N LYS A 127 -2.48 8.55 20.53
CA LYS A 127 -3.67 8.00 19.85
C LYS A 127 -4.61 9.15 19.46
N ILE A 128 -5.27 9.01 18.32
CA ILE A 128 -6.30 9.95 17.85
C ILE A 128 -7.66 9.30 18.10
N ALA A 129 -8.45 9.84 19.01
CA ALA A 129 -9.80 9.35 19.27
C ALA A 129 -10.83 10.10 18.41
N THR A 130 -11.65 9.35 17.69
CA THR A 130 -12.75 9.91 16.88
C THR A 130 -14.10 9.35 17.33
N ALA A 131 -15.13 10.19 17.29
CA ALA A 131 -16.45 9.92 17.86
C ALA A 131 -17.38 9.15 16.90
N HIS A 132 -16.85 8.25 16.08
CA HIS A 132 -17.70 7.38 15.26
C HIS A 132 -18.51 6.44 16.15
N ASN A 133 -19.80 6.30 15.86
CA ASN A 133 -20.76 5.56 16.64
C ASN A 133 -21.36 4.36 15.87
N ALA A 134 -22.30 3.63 16.48
CA ALA A 134 -22.92 2.46 15.89
C ALA A 134 -23.78 2.76 14.64
N ASN A 135 -24.38 3.95 14.59
CA ASN A 135 -25.14 4.38 13.41
C ASN A 135 -24.21 4.66 12.24
N ASP A 136 -23.07 5.33 12.45
CA ASP A 136 -22.04 5.53 11.41
C ASP A 136 -21.50 4.20 10.87
N ASN A 137 -21.35 3.19 11.75
CA ASN A 137 -20.91 1.86 11.33
C ASN A 137 -21.99 1.19 10.46
N ALA A 138 -23.27 1.25 10.86
CA ALA A 138 -24.38 0.71 10.07
C ALA A 138 -24.47 1.39 8.70
N GLU A 139 -24.37 2.72 8.64
CA GLU A 139 -24.29 3.48 7.37
C GLU A 139 -23.18 2.95 6.46
N THR A 140 -21.99 2.75 7.05
CA THR A 140 -20.80 2.27 6.29
C THR A 140 -20.99 0.85 5.79
N VAL A 141 -21.56 -0.04 6.60
CA VAL A 141 -21.84 -1.43 6.20
C VAL A 141 -22.84 -1.47 5.05
N VAL A 142 -23.97 -0.74 5.17
CA VAL A 142 -25.00 -0.65 4.12
C VAL A 142 -24.40 -0.05 2.85
N PHE A 143 -23.64 1.03 2.95
CA PHE A 143 -22.98 1.67 1.82
C PHE A 143 -22.04 0.71 1.09
N ASN A 144 -21.22 -0.05 1.82
CA ASN A 144 -20.30 -1.01 1.25
C ASN A 144 -21.03 -2.17 0.56
N ILE A 145 -22.12 -2.68 1.16
CA ILE A 145 -22.93 -3.74 0.55
C ILE A 145 -23.54 -3.27 -0.78
N ILE A 146 -24.10 -2.07 -0.82
CA ILE A 146 -24.71 -1.51 -2.06
C ILE A 146 -23.67 -1.37 -3.18
N ARG A 147 -22.42 -1.04 -2.84
CA ARG A 147 -21.31 -0.90 -3.82
C ARG A 147 -20.68 -2.24 -4.24
N GLY A 148 -21.08 -3.33 -3.62
CA GLY A 148 -20.44 -4.64 -3.79
C GLY A 148 -19.14 -4.71 -3.00
N THR A 149 -19.12 -5.46 -1.92
CA THR A 149 -17.97 -5.58 -1.04
C THR A 149 -17.58 -7.02 -0.77
N SER A 150 -16.29 -7.23 -0.40
CA SER A 150 -15.81 -8.47 0.22
C SER A 150 -16.08 -8.45 1.73
N LEU A 151 -15.64 -9.53 2.43
CA LEU A 151 -15.71 -9.60 3.89
C LEU A 151 -15.10 -8.36 4.57
N ASN A 152 -13.98 -7.87 4.04
CA ASN A 152 -13.27 -6.72 4.63
C ASN A 152 -14.15 -5.45 4.69
N GLY A 153 -14.88 -5.13 3.63
CA GLY A 153 -15.77 -3.97 3.65
C GLY A 153 -17.05 -4.19 4.45
N ALA A 154 -17.54 -5.44 4.56
CA ALA A 154 -18.68 -5.79 5.40
C ALA A 154 -18.34 -5.75 6.92
N CYS A 155 -17.06 -5.71 7.29
CA CYS A 155 -16.63 -5.46 8.67
C CYS A 155 -16.94 -4.03 9.15
N GLY A 156 -17.38 -3.12 8.29
CA GLY A 156 -17.67 -1.73 8.62
C GLY A 156 -16.45 -0.93 9.06
N ILE A 157 -16.66 0.04 9.96
CA ILE A 157 -15.61 0.92 10.48
C ILE A 157 -14.71 0.14 11.45
N PRO A 158 -13.38 0.08 11.25
CA PRO A 158 -12.49 -0.60 12.17
C PRO A 158 -12.41 0.14 13.52
N PRO A 159 -12.46 -0.57 14.68
CA PRO A 159 -12.31 0.04 16.00
C PRO A 159 -10.96 0.74 16.17
N VAL A 160 -9.90 0.14 15.63
CA VAL A 160 -8.53 0.66 15.60
C VAL A 160 -7.99 0.64 14.18
N ARG A 161 -7.32 1.73 13.77
CA ARG A 161 -6.61 1.83 12.49
C ARG A 161 -5.33 2.66 12.67
N GLY A 162 -4.18 1.99 12.77
CA GLY A 162 -2.95 2.66 13.15
C GLY A 162 -3.08 3.30 14.54
N ASN A 163 -2.84 4.59 14.65
CA ASN A 163 -3.02 5.35 15.88
C ASN A 163 -4.45 5.89 16.10
N ILE A 164 -5.39 5.62 15.19
CA ILE A 164 -6.77 6.09 15.31
C ILE A 164 -7.60 5.06 16.06
N ILE A 165 -8.29 5.50 17.12
CA ILE A 165 -9.19 4.71 17.97
C ILE A 165 -10.62 5.25 17.92
N ARG A 166 -11.62 4.37 18.14
CA ARG A 166 -13.05 4.71 18.07
C ARG A 166 -13.82 4.11 19.25
N PRO A 167 -13.69 4.72 20.43
CA PRO A 167 -14.26 4.13 21.65
C PRO A 167 -15.79 4.08 21.64
N LEU A 168 -16.49 4.98 20.91
CA LEU A 168 -17.94 5.02 20.81
C LEU A 168 -18.54 4.11 19.73
N LEU A 169 -17.73 3.32 19.01
CA LEU A 169 -18.17 2.58 17.83
C LEU A 169 -19.34 1.61 18.09
N TYR A 170 -19.55 1.18 19.32
CA TYR A 170 -20.60 0.26 19.74
C TYR A 170 -21.74 0.94 20.51
N CYS A 171 -21.70 2.27 20.64
CA CYS A 171 -22.76 3.05 21.24
C CYS A 171 -23.71 3.56 20.16
N SER A 172 -25.01 3.39 20.34
CA SER A 172 -26.00 3.97 19.42
C SER A 172 -26.14 5.48 19.64
N ARG A 173 -26.65 6.17 18.62
CA ARG A 173 -26.91 7.62 18.73
C ARG A 173 -27.87 7.93 19.87
N GLN A 174 -28.91 7.14 20.05
CA GLN A 174 -29.87 7.30 21.17
C GLN A 174 -29.19 7.15 22.53
N GLU A 175 -28.27 6.20 22.70
CA GLU A 175 -27.51 6.04 23.95
C GLU A 175 -26.58 7.24 24.21
N ILE A 176 -25.94 7.79 23.17
CA ILE A 176 -25.08 8.95 23.27
C ILE A 176 -25.86 10.21 23.64
N GLU A 177 -26.98 10.45 22.97
CA GLU A 177 -27.86 11.59 23.28
C GLU A 177 -28.43 11.47 24.70
N GLY A 178 -28.89 10.29 25.11
CA GLY A 178 -29.32 10.02 26.47
C GLY A 178 -28.22 10.19 27.51
N TYR A 179 -26.97 9.83 27.17
CA TYR A 179 -25.81 10.10 28.04
C TYR A 179 -25.59 11.60 28.22
N CYS A 180 -25.66 12.39 27.14
CA CYS A 180 -25.50 13.83 27.22
C CYS A 180 -26.61 14.47 28.07
N GLU A 181 -27.86 14.02 27.92
CA GLU A 181 -29.00 14.50 28.69
C GLU A 181 -28.86 14.18 30.19
N GLU A 182 -28.55 12.91 30.55
CA GLU A 182 -28.35 12.51 31.94
C GLU A 182 -27.19 13.24 32.66
N ASN A 183 -26.18 13.70 31.91
CA ASN A 183 -25.03 14.43 32.44
C ASN A 183 -25.13 15.96 32.25
N GLU A 184 -26.28 16.45 31.81
CA GLU A 184 -26.55 17.90 31.56
C GLU A 184 -25.52 18.55 30.61
N LEU A 185 -25.05 17.77 29.61
CA LEU A 185 -24.04 18.23 28.64
C LEU A 185 -24.72 18.95 27.47
N SER A 186 -24.36 20.21 27.28
CA SER A 186 -24.75 20.96 26.10
C SER A 186 -23.88 20.54 24.89
N PHE A 187 -24.44 20.57 23.70
CA PHE A 187 -23.74 20.32 22.44
C PHE A 187 -24.33 21.16 21.30
N VAL A 188 -23.57 21.37 20.24
CA VAL A 188 -24.02 22.06 19.03
C VAL A 188 -24.57 21.11 18.01
N THR A 189 -25.63 21.53 17.29
CA THR A 189 -26.20 20.77 16.17
C THR A 189 -25.69 21.35 14.87
N ASP A 190 -25.05 20.52 14.07
CA ASP A 190 -24.49 20.89 12.78
C ASP A 190 -25.58 20.94 11.70
N SER A 191 -25.82 22.12 11.11
CA SER A 191 -26.81 22.33 10.05
C SER A 191 -26.48 21.56 8.76
N SER A 192 -25.22 21.26 8.48
CA SER A 192 -24.78 20.49 7.29
C SER A 192 -25.22 19.02 7.31
N ASN A 193 -25.59 18.50 8.48
CA ASN A 193 -26.14 17.15 8.59
C ASN A 193 -27.54 17.00 7.95
N LEU A 194 -28.18 18.10 7.54
CA LEU A 194 -29.53 18.12 6.96
C LEU A 194 -29.54 18.01 5.42
N SER A 195 -28.37 18.08 4.75
CA SER A 195 -28.28 17.99 3.28
C SER A 195 -28.14 16.54 2.81
N ASP A 196 -28.95 16.14 1.81
CA ASP A 196 -28.92 14.82 1.17
C ASP A 196 -27.98 14.74 -0.05
N ASP A 197 -27.10 15.69 -0.24
CA ASP A 197 -26.23 15.76 -1.41
C ASP A 197 -25.23 14.61 -1.49
N TYR A 198 -24.89 14.03 -0.34
CA TYR A 198 -23.93 12.92 -0.24
C TYR A 198 -24.60 11.56 -0.06
N SER A 199 -24.04 10.53 -0.67
CA SER A 199 -24.57 9.16 -0.61
C SER A 199 -24.74 8.62 0.82
N ARG A 200 -23.88 9.02 1.77
CA ARG A 200 -24.03 8.63 3.18
C ARG A 200 -25.21 9.28 3.85
N ASN A 201 -25.47 10.56 3.59
CA ASN A 201 -26.62 11.27 4.12
C ASN A 201 -27.93 10.64 3.62
N LYS A 202 -27.98 10.19 2.35
CA LYS A 202 -29.13 9.43 1.84
C LYS A 202 -29.36 8.12 2.59
N ILE A 203 -28.30 7.40 2.94
CA ILE A 203 -28.43 6.19 3.75
C ILE A 203 -28.95 6.54 5.14
N ARG A 204 -28.39 7.57 5.78
CA ARG A 204 -28.80 8.07 7.11
C ARG A 204 -30.27 8.51 7.15
N HIS A 205 -30.69 9.32 6.19
CA HIS A 205 -31.99 9.97 6.22
C HIS A 205 -33.12 9.19 5.54
N LEU A 206 -32.80 8.33 4.57
CA LEU A 206 -33.80 7.62 3.79
C LEU A 206 -33.79 6.10 4.02
N VAL A 207 -32.60 5.48 4.04
CA VAL A 207 -32.51 4.00 4.08
C VAL A 207 -32.62 3.46 5.50
N LEU A 208 -31.82 3.95 6.43
CA LEU A 208 -31.85 3.47 7.82
C LEU A 208 -33.20 3.67 8.48
N PRO A 209 -33.91 4.82 8.35
CA PRO A 209 -35.23 4.98 8.93
C PRO A 209 -36.29 3.99 8.36
N VAL A 210 -36.19 3.66 7.07
CA VAL A 210 -37.05 2.61 6.47
C VAL A 210 -36.77 1.24 7.08
N LEU A 211 -35.48 0.89 7.27
CA LEU A 211 -35.08 -0.37 7.89
C LEU A 211 -35.54 -0.43 9.37
N GLU A 212 -35.43 0.66 10.10
CA GLU A 212 -35.89 0.77 11.49
C GLU A 212 -37.42 0.74 11.58
N GLY A 213 -38.14 1.24 10.59
CA GLY A 213 -39.59 1.09 10.45
C GLY A 213 -40.05 -0.36 10.25
N ILE A 214 -39.20 -1.19 9.63
CA ILE A 214 -39.44 -2.64 9.48
C ILE A 214 -39.05 -3.38 10.78
N ASN A 215 -37.94 -3.02 11.38
CA ASN A 215 -37.44 -3.59 12.63
C ASN A 215 -36.68 -2.50 13.41
N SER A 216 -37.21 -2.11 14.55
CA SER A 216 -36.61 -1.07 15.42
C SER A 216 -35.17 -1.39 15.89
N GLY A 217 -34.76 -2.66 15.81
CA GLY A 217 -33.38 -3.11 16.08
C GLY A 217 -32.45 -3.14 14.85
N ALA A 218 -32.85 -2.59 13.69
CA ALA A 218 -32.11 -2.74 12.42
C ALA A 218 -30.66 -2.30 12.54
N VAL A 219 -30.38 -1.14 13.13
CA VAL A 219 -29.00 -0.65 13.35
C VAL A 219 -28.20 -1.63 14.19
N ASN A 220 -28.76 -2.13 15.30
CA ASN A 220 -28.10 -3.11 16.17
C ASN A 220 -27.83 -4.43 15.44
N ASN A 221 -28.79 -4.90 14.64
CA ASN A 221 -28.64 -6.13 13.86
C ASN A 221 -27.56 -6.02 12.80
N ILE A 222 -27.48 -4.88 12.10
CA ILE A 222 -26.40 -4.59 11.13
C ILE A 222 -25.04 -4.58 11.84
N ASN A 223 -24.95 -3.97 13.02
CA ASN A 223 -23.71 -3.95 13.79
C ASN A 223 -23.31 -5.34 14.29
N SER A 224 -24.25 -6.15 14.75
CA SER A 224 -24.02 -7.54 15.17
C SER A 224 -23.55 -8.41 14.00
N PHE A 225 -24.14 -8.25 12.82
CA PHE A 225 -23.67 -8.88 11.59
C PHE A 225 -22.25 -8.44 11.26
N SER A 226 -21.97 -7.12 11.24
CA SER A 226 -20.64 -6.57 10.98
C SER A 226 -19.58 -7.12 11.95
N LEU A 227 -19.90 -7.25 13.23
CA LEU A 227 -19.03 -7.84 14.24
C LEU A 227 -18.75 -9.34 13.96
N SER A 228 -19.78 -10.10 13.60
CA SER A 228 -19.63 -11.51 13.22
C SER A 228 -18.73 -11.69 12.00
N VAL A 229 -18.91 -10.85 10.97
CA VAL A 229 -18.07 -10.83 9.78
C VAL A 229 -16.63 -10.45 10.14
N ARG A 230 -16.43 -9.48 11.02
CA ARG A 230 -15.09 -9.05 11.50
C ARG A 230 -14.36 -10.19 12.20
N ASN A 231 -15.03 -10.91 13.08
CA ASN A 231 -14.45 -12.07 13.79
C ASN A 231 -14.02 -13.17 12.81
N ALA A 232 -14.88 -13.49 11.84
CA ALA A 232 -14.55 -14.45 10.78
C ALA A 232 -13.37 -13.96 9.92
N ASN A 233 -13.37 -12.70 9.51
CA ASN A 233 -12.30 -12.10 8.72
C ASN A 233 -10.96 -12.06 9.49
N THR A 234 -11.00 -11.76 10.78
CA THR A 234 -9.80 -11.79 11.65
C THR A 234 -9.22 -13.20 11.72
N PHE A 235 -10.05 -14.23 11.89
CA PHE A 235 -9.61 -15.62 11.86
C PHE A 235 -8.94 -15.97 10.53
N ILE A 236 -9.55 -15.60 9.40
CA ILE A 236 -9.02 -15.82 8.05
C ILE A 236 -7.67 -15.10 7.89
N CYS A 237 -7.58 -13.82 8.29
CA CYS A 237 -6.35 -13.03 8.20
C CYS A 237 -5.22 -13.63 9.04
N ASN A 238 -5.51 -14.03 10.29
CA ASN A 238 -4.51 -14.62 11.17
C ASN A 238 -3.98 -15.94 10.61
N LYS A 239 -4.86 -16.81 10.13
CA LYS A 239 -4.47 -18.07 9.48
C LYS A 239 -3.63 -17.80 8.23
N ALA A 240 -4.06 -16.87 7.38
CA ALA A 240 -3.34 -16.51 6.15
C ALA A 240 -1.95 -15.90 6.45
N ASN A 241 -1.82 -15.07 7.50
CA ASN A 241 -0.52 -14.52 7.91
C ASN A 241 0.47 -15.62 8.32
N VAL A 242 0.05 -16.60 9.12
CA VAL A 242 0.91 -17.73 9.53
C VAL A 242 1.39 -18.52 8.32
N ILE A 243 0.49 -18.83 7.38
CA ILE A 243 0.83 -19.56 6.16
C ILE A 243 1.78 -18.74 5.28
N LEU A 244 1.52 -17.45 5.14
CA LEU A 244 2.35 -16.57 4.33
C LEU A 244 3.78 -16.46 4.89
N LEU A 245 3.93 -16.35 6.21
CA LEU A 245 5.24 -16.33 6.86
C LEU A 245 6.01 -17.64 6.61
N ASN A 246 5.34 -18.80 6.74
CA ASN A 246 5.96 -20.09 6.50
C ASN A 246 6.29 -20.36 5.02
N SER A 247 5.57 -19.72 4.10
CA SER A 247 5.78 -19.86 2.65
C SER A 247 6.81 -18.89 2.09
N GLN A 248 7.22 -17.85 2.84
CA GLN A 248 8.12 -16.81 2.37
C GLN A 248 9.53 -17.35 2.13
N ILE A 249 10.07 -17.16 0.92
CA ILE A 249 11.44 -17.55 0.52
C ILE A 249 12.35 -16.33 0.57
N SER A 250 11.86 -15.20 0.07
CA SER A 250 12.57 -13.92 0.01
C SER A 250 11.55 -12.78 0.02
N PRO A 251 11.94 -11.52 0.13
CA PRO A 251 11.01 -10.41 -0.04
C PRO A 251 10.15 -10.59 -1.30
N ASN A 252 8.83 -10.48 -1.15
CA ASN A 252 7.83 -10.61 -2.22
C ASN A 252 7.80 -11.98 -2.98
N SER A 253 8.43 -13.04 -2.42
CA SER A 253 8.48 -14.38 -3.03
C SER A 253 8.02 -15.45 -2.06
N TYR A 254 7.10 -16.33 -2.48
CA TYR A 254 6.41 -17.30 -1.63
C TYR A 254 6.30 -18.65 -2.32
N ARG A 255 6.41 -19.73 -1.56
CA ARG A 255 6.19 -21.11 -2.04
C ARG A 255 4.71 -21.33 -2.33
N THR A 256 4.41 -21.87 -3.53
CA THR A 256 3.02 -22.06 -3.96
C THR A 256 2.39 -23.33 -3.37
N ASP A 257 3.17 -24.36 -3.07
CA ASP A 257 2.67 -25.63 -2.49
C ASP A 257 1.92 -25.36 -1.17
N LEU A 258 2.54 -24.64 -0.22
CA LEU A 258 1.91 -24.30 1.06
C LEU A 258 0.65 -23.42 0.92
N LEU A 259 0.60 -22.58 -0.13
CA LEU A 259 -0.59 -21.77 -0.42
C LEU A 259 -1.71 -22.61 -1.01
N LEU A 260 -1.39 -23.55 -1.92
CA LEU A 260 -2.35 -24.41 -2.62
C LEU A 260 -2.92 -25.53 -1.75
N GLU A 261 -2.26 -25.88 -0.64
CA GLU A 261 -2.80 -26.79 0.39
C GLU A 261 -3.97 -26.20 1.17
N GLN A 262 -4.20 -24.87 1.05
CA GLN A 262 -5.25 -24.18 1.79
C GLN A 262 -6.54 -24.08 0.98
N GLU A 263 -7.65 -23.92 1.71
CA GLU A 263 -8.94 -23.55 1.11
C GLU A 263 -8.82 -22.24 0.32
N ASP A 264 -9.56 -22.12 -0.78
CA ASP A 264 -9.50 -20.98 -1.70
C ASP A 264 -9.65 -19.63 -0.95
N VAL A 265 -10.48 -19.56 0.10
CA VAL A 265 -10.68 -18.33 0.90
C VAL A 265 -9.40 -17.90 1.63
N ILE A 266 -8.66 -18.84 2.19
CA ILE A 266 -7.38 -18.57 2.85
C ILE A 266 -6.31 -18.24 1.83
N CYS A 267 -6.25 -18.98 0.72
CA CYS A 267 -5.32 -18.72 -0.36
C CYS A 267 -5.49 -17.31 -0.95
N LYS A 268 -6.74 -16.88 -1.20
CA LYS A 268 -7.07 -15.50 -1.63
C LYS A 268 -6.60 -14.47 -0.62
N GLN A 269 -6.76 -14.72 0.66
CA GLN A 269 -6.29 -13.80 1.70
C GLN A 269 -4.76 -13.75 1.77
N CYS A 270 -4.06 -14.87 1.56
CA CYS A 270 -2.60 -14.88 1.41
C CYS A 270 -2.15 -14.00 0.24
N ILE A 271 -2.83 -14.07 -0.91
CA ILE A 271 -2.54 -13.23 -2.08
C ILE A 271 -2.69 -11.74 -1.73
N VAL A 272 -3.79 -11.36 -1.05
CA VAL A 272 -4.05 -9.98 -0.63
C VAL A 272 -2.96 -9.49 0.32
N LEU A 273 -2.61 -10.27 1.33
CA LEU A 273 -1.58 -9.92 2.32
C LEU A 273 -0.18 -9.86 1.69
N ALA A 274 0.15 -10.80 0.80
CA ALA A 274 1.43 -10.78 0.09
C ALA A 274 1.58 -9.54 -0.79
N PHE A 275 0.50 -9.18 -1.51
CA PHE A 275 0.49 -8.00 -2.35
C PHE A 275 0.54 -6.69 -1.55
N SER A 276 -0.14 -6.60 -0.40
CA SER A 276 -0.12 -5.41 0.46
C SER A 276 1.26 -5.13 1.10
N LYS A 277 2.11 -6.15 1.24
CA LYS A 277 3.52 -5.98 1.64
C LYS A 277 4.39 -5.42 0.51
N PHE A 278 3.96 -5.60 -0.73
CA PHE A 278 4.69 -5.19 -1.93
C PHE A 278 4.26 -3.82 -2.47
N SER A 279 2.99 -3.44 -2.30
CA SER A 279 2.43 -2.21 -2.88
C SER A 279 1.24 -1.70 -2.06
N ASP A 280 1.09 -0.37 -1.98
CA ASP A 280 -0.06 0.30 -1.35
C ASP A 280 -1.35 0.20 -2.18
N LYS A 281 -1.29 -0.32 -3.41
CA LYS A 281 -2.47 -0.52 -4.25
C LYS A 281 -3.31 -1.69 -3.74
N VAL A 282 -4.62 -1.64 -4.00
CA VAL A 282 -5.57 -2.67 -3.56
C VAL A 282 -5.99 -3.53 -4.75
N LEU A 283 -5.90 -4.87 -4.58
CA LEU A 283 -6.40 -5.82 -5.56
C LEU A 283 -7.94 -5.90 -5.51
N ASP A 284 -8.59 -5.75 -6.66
CA ASP A 284 -10.00 -6.09 -6.80
C ASP A 284 -10.22 -7.62 -6.86
N SER A 285 -11.46 -8.06 -6.64
CA SER A 285 -11.83 -9.49 -6.63
C SER A 285 -11.40 -10.22 -7.91
N LYS A 286 -11.53 -9.57 -9.07
CA LYS A 286 -11.14 -10.15 -10.36
C LYS A 286 -9.64 -10.39 -10.45
N LYS A 287 -8.82 -9.47 -9.96
CA LYS A 287 -7.36 -9.64 -9.92
C LYS A 287 -6.97 -10.74 -8.95
N ILE A 288 -7.60 -10.81 -7.77
CA ILE A 288 -7.36 -11.88 -6.78
C ILE A 288 -7.66 -13.25 -7.41
N ASP A 289 -8.81 -13.40 -8.08
CA ASP A 289 -9.19 -14.66 -8.75
C ASP A 289 -8.23 -15.02 -9.88
N ASN A 290 -7.72 -14.04 -10.62
CA ASN A 290 -6.72 -14.27 -11.67
C ASN A 290 -5.37 -14.71 -11.08
N VAL A 291 -4.93 -14.16 -9.96
CA VAL A 291 -3.72 -14.60 -9.26
C VAL A 291 -3.92 -16.01 -8.69
N LEU A 292 -5.09 -16.34 -8.16
CA LEU A 292 -5.40 -17.71 -7.71
C LEU A 292 -5.34 -18.73 -8.85
N LYS A 293 -5.86 -18.39 -10.04
CA LYS A 293 -5.71 -19.23 -11.25
C LYS A 293 -4.24 -19.37 -11.66
N LEU A 294 -3.47 -18.26 -11.53
CA LEU A 294 -2.04 -18.27 -11.83
C LEU A 294 -1.26 -19.21 -10.90
N LEU A 295 -1.62 -19.24 -9.59
CA LEU A 295 -1.03 -20.17 -8.62
C LEU A 295 -1.18 -21.63 -9.06
N LYS A 296 -2.34 -21.99 -9.61
CA LYS A 296 -2.66 -23.36 -10.07
C LYS A 296 -1.99 -23.73 -11.40
N ASN A 297 -1.84 -22.76 -12.30
CA ASN A 297 -1.44 -23.02 -13.71
C ASN A 297 -0.03 -22.54 -14.06
N GLY A 298 0.59 -21.75 -13.22
CA GLY A 298 1.84 -21.04 -13.54
C GLY A 298 1.66 -19.90 -14.54
N GLY A 299 2.72 -19.17 -14.80
CA GLY A 299 2.75 -18.08 -15.77
C GLY A 299 2.96 -16.69 -15.16
N ARG A 300 2.51 -15.65 -15.87
CA ARG A 300 2.69 -14.24 -15.47
C ARG A 300 1.44 -13.42 -15.75
N LEU A 301 1.19 -12.43 -14.89
CA LEU A 301 0.07 -11.50 -14.99
C LEU A 301 0.52 -10.09 -14.63
N GLN A 302 0.09 -9.09 -15.41
CA GLN A 302 0.19 -7.68 -15.06
C GLN A 302 -0.97 -7.30 -14.15
N LEU A 303 -0.67 -6.65 -13.02
CA LEU A 303 -1.67 -6.21 -12.03
C LEU A 303 -2.03 -4.74 -12.19
N PHE A 304 -1.01 -3.85 -12.23
CA PHE A 304 -1.17 -2.41 -12.36
C PHE A 304 0.07 -1.79 -12.99
N GLY A 305 -0.03 -1.17 -14.15
CA GLY A 305 1.12 -0.49 -14.76
C GLY A 305 2.38 -1.35 -14.76
N SER A 306 3.40 -0.93 -14.02
CA SER A 306 4.66 -1.67 -13.88
C SER A 306 4.59 -2.88 -12.94
N LEU A 307 3.54 -3.01 -12.10
CA LEU A 307 3.43 -4.07 -11.09
C LEU A 307 2.93 -5.37 -11.71
N HIS A 308 3.69 -6.44 -11.52
CA HIS A 308 3.46 -7.77 -12.06
C HIS A 308 3.50 -8.84 -10.98
N VAL A 309 2.93 -9.99 -11.29
CA VAL A 309 3.03 -11.22 -10.51
C VAL A 309 3.37 -12.38 -11.45
N GLU A 310 4.20 -13.30 -10.98
CA GLU A 310 4.50 -14.54 -11.72
C GLU A 310 4.50 -15.75 -10.80
N VAL A 311 4.25 -16.90 -11.39
CA VAL A 311 4.42 -18.20 -10.76
C VAL A 311 5.33 -19.05 -11.66
N VAL A 312 6.54 -19.32 -11.19
CA VAL A 312 7.56 -20.07 -11.89
C VAL A 312 8.20 -21.08 -10.94
N LYS A 313 8.26 -22.36 -11.34
CA LYS A 313 8.87 -23.46 -10.56
C LYS A 313 8.38 -23.53 -9.11
N GLY A 314 7.08 -23.33 -8.88
CA GLY A 314 6.49 -23.42 -7.55
C GLY A 314 6.73 -22.18 -6.66
N VAL A 315 7.12 -21.06 -7.24
CA VAL A 315 7.33 -19.80 -6.53
C VAL A 315 6.40 -18.71 -7.09
N LEU A 316 5.57 -18.14 -6.23
CA LEU A 316 4.82 -16.92 -6.47
C LEU A 316 5.73 -15.73 -6.17
N ARG A 317 5.88 -14.79 -7.10
CA ARG A 317 6.68 -13.58 -6.93
C ARG A 317 5.94 -12.35 -7.42
N PHE A 318 5.89 -11.30 -6.59
CA PHE A 318 5.47 -9.96 -6.98
C PHE A 318 6.71 -9.12 -7.31
N PHE A 319 6.66 -8.37 -8.41
CA PHE A 319 7.78 -7.54 -8.85
C PHE A 319 7.29 -6.35 -9.67
N SER A 320 8.13 -5.33 -9.77
CA SER A 320 7.90 -4.18 -10.64
C SER A 320 8.83 -4.24 -11.84
N ILE A 321 8.28 -3.98 -13.02
CA ILE A 321 9.08 -3.71 -14.22
C ILE A 321 9.18 -2.19 -14.30
N SER A 322 10.32 -1.65 -13.87
CA SER A 322 10.58 -0.22 -14.10
C SER A 322 11.03 0.01 -15.53
N ASP A 323 10.42 0.94 -16.22
CA ASP A 323 10.93 1.45 -17.52
C ASP A 323 12.17 2.35 -17.31
N SER A 324 12.51 2.67 -16.07
CA SER A 324 13.61 3.56 -15.70
C SER A 324 14.88 2.75 -15.50
N GLU A 325 15.73 2.77 -16.45
CA GLU A 325 17.16 2.52 -16.55
C GLU A 325 17.54 1.69 -17.79
N VAL A 326 16.85 1.95 -18.90
CA VAL A 326 17.45 1.75 -20.21
C VAL A 326 18.56 2.82 -20.26
N PHE A 327 19.81 2.44 -20.04
CA PHE A 327 20.89 3.40 -20.17
C PHE A 327 21.07 3.77 -21.65
N ASP A 328 21.39 5.05 -21.90
CA ASP A 328 21.63 5.56 -23.24
C ASP A 328 22.84 4.86 -23.88
N LYS A 329 22.83 4.87 -25.22
CA LYS A 329 23.94 4.34 -26.00
C LYS A 329 25.23 5.07 -25.65
N ILE A 330 26.22 4.35 -25.10
CA ILE A 330 27.54 4.87 -24.74
C ILE A 330 28.54 4.43 -25.80
N PHE A 331 29.14 5.36 -26.51
CA PHE A 331 30.25 5.06 -27.44
C PHE A 331 31.54 4.82 -26.68
N ILE A 332 32.31 3.85 -27.12
CA ILE A 332 33.57 3.48 -26.54
C ILE A 332 34.67 3.98 -27.48
N ASP A 333 35.26 5.12 -27.14
CA ASP A 333 36.31 5.75 -27.95
C ASP A 333 37.69 5.33 -27.49
N ASP A 334 37.87 4.98 -26.20
CA ASP A 334 39.14 4.58 -25.59
C ASP A 334 39.04 3.26 -24.82
N ILE A 335 40.11 2.48 -24.82
CA ILE A 335 40.30 1.25 -24.02
C ILE A 335 41.57 1.42 -23.18
N PRO A 336 41.51 1.26 -21.83
CA PRO A 336 40.45 0.58 -21.05
C PRO A 336 39.20 1.42 -20.86
N PHE A 337 38.07 0.73 -20.84
CA PHE A 337 36.72 1.29 -20.61
C PHE A 337 36.06 0.58 -19.43
N ASN A 338 35.46 1.35 -18.50
CA ASN A 338 34.69 0.83 -17.37
C ASN A 338 33.33 1.49 -17.29
N TYR A 339 32.31 0.70 -17.11
CA TYR A 339 30.94 1.14 -16.85
C TYR A 339 30.39 0.41 -15.63
N ASN A 340 29.72 1.15 -14.74
CA ASN A 340 29.11 0.60 -13.54
C ASN A 340 27.76 1.28 -13.28
N ASN A 341 26.73 0.49 -12.97
CA ASN A 341 25.43 0.98 -12.49
C ASN A 341 24.95 0.10 -11.33
N SER A 342 23.70 0.31 -10.85
CA SER A 342 23.12 -0.44 -9.75
C SER A 342 22.96 -1.94 -10.00
N TYR A 343 22.97 -2.40 -11.27
CA TYR A 343 22.66 -3.79 -11.64
C TYR A 343 23.90 -4.57 -12.09
N PHE A 344 24.84 -3.92 -12.75
CA PHE A 344 26.01 -4.61 -13.33
C PHE A 344 27.19 -3.66 -13.55
N SER A 345 28.36 -4.26 -13.68
CA SER A 345 29.58 -3.60 -14.17
C SER A 345 30.06 -4.24 -15.48
N VAL A 346 30.65 -3.43 -16.36
CA VAL A 346 31.31 -3.90 -17.60
C VAL A 346 32.69 -3.29 -17.66
N GLU A 347 33.70 -4.14 -17.79
CA GLU A 347 35.10 -3.77 -17.98
C GLU A 347 35.58 -4.25 -19.35
N ILE A 348 36.25 -3.38 -20.09
CA ILE A 348 36.89 -3.72 -21.35
C ILE A 348 38.37 -3.27 -21.27
N GLY A 349 39.27 -4.20 -21.51
CA GLY A 349 40.70 -3.94 -21.43
C GLY A 349 41.47 -4.59 -22.56
N LYS A 350 42.70 -4.12 -22.81
CA LYS A 350 43.63 -4.71 -23.79
C LYS A 350 44.05 -6.10 -23.32
N PHE A 351 44.10 -7.06 -24.23
CA PHE A 351 44.57 -8.41 -23.96
C PHE A 351 45.87 -8.67 -24.71
N GLU A 352 46.98 -8.89 -23.96
CA GLU A 352 48.26 -9.26 -24.54
C GLU A 352 48.37 -10.76 -24.70
N LYS A 353 48.58 -11.22 -25.92
CA LYS A 353 48.73 -12.62 -26.27
C LYS A 353 50.13 -13.11 -25.83
N THR A 354 50.25 -13.68 -24.63
CA THR A 354 51.51 -14.17 -24.06
C THR A 354 51.94 -15.55 -24.59
N SER A 355 51.10 -16.24 -25.35
CA SER A 355 51.42 -17.54 -25.97
C SER A 355 50.69 -17.73 -27.31
N LYS A 356 51.21 -18.59 -28.18
CA LYS A 356 50.58 -18.92 -29.49
C LYS A 356 49.20 -19.59 -29.38
N LYS A 357 48.81 -20.07 -28.19
CA LYS A 357 47.49 -20.68 -27.96
C LYS A 357 46.79 -19.99 -26.81
N ILE A 358 45.60 -19.46 -27.10
CA ILE A 358 44.73 -18.84 -26.10
C ILE A 358 43.96 -19.94 -25.37
N ASN A 359 43.82 -19.87 -24.06
CA ASN A 359 43.06 -20.83 -23.26
C ASN A 359 41.59 -20.83 -23.67
N LYS A 360 41.04 -21.99 -23.97
CA LYS A 360 39.64 -22.17 -24.41
C LYS A 360 38.59 -21.59 -23.41
N LEU A 361 38.95 -21.49 -22.14
CA LEU A 361 38.07 -20.96 -21.06
C LEU A 361 37.84 -19.45 -21.10
N VAL A 362 38.68 -18.71 -21.84
CA VAL A 362 38.58 -17.23 -21.94
C VAL A 362 38.11 -16.76 -23.31
N LEU A 363 37.96 -17.65 -24.30
CA LEU A 363 37.62 -17.27 -25.67
C LEU A 363 36.26 -16.55 -25.79
N ASP A 364 35.31 -16.90 -24.93
CA ASP A 364 33.98 -16.29 -24.94
C ASP A 364 33.96 -14.85 -24.37
N LYS A 365 35.12 -14.39 -23.87
CA LYS A 365 35.32 -13.06 -23.31
C LYS A 365 36.27 -12.19 -24.11
N LEU A 366 36.84 -12.70 -25.21
CA LEU A 366 37.83 -12.03 -26.04
C LEU A 366 37.21 -11.62 -27.38
N ILE A 367 37.42 -10.35 -27.73
CA ILE A 367 36.95 -9.74 -28.99
C ILE A 367 38.18 -9.38 -29.83
N ASP A 368 38.13 -9.75 -31.09
CA ASP A 368 39.06 -9.29 -32.11
C ASP A 368 38.60 -7.91 -32.62
N CYS A 369 39.36 -6.88 -32.26
CA CYS A 369 39.07 -5.49 -32.64
C CYS A 369 39.13 -5.24 -34.14
N ASP A 370 39.97 -6.00 -34.85
CA ASP A 370 40.15 -5.84 -36.31
C ASP A 370 38.88 -6.32 -37.08
N LYS A 371 38.01 -7.07 -36.44
CA LYS A 371 36.72 -7.54 -36.97
C LYS A 371 35.51 -6.66 -36.60
N ILE A 372 35.73 -5.62 -35.79
CA ILE A 372 34.69 -4.63 -35.46
C ILE A 372 34.45 -3.71 -36.67
N SER A 373 33.21 -3.39 -36.93
CA SER A 373 32.82 -2.53 -38.04
C SER A 373 32.31 -1.19 -37.51
N GLY A 374 33.08 -0.11 -37.78
CA GLY A 374 32.68 1.24 -37.36
C GLY A 374 32.88 1.47 -35.84
N LYS A 375 31.96 2.21 -35.22
CA LYS A 375 32.05 2.55 -33.78
C LYS A 375 31.41 1.50 -32.90
N ILE A 376 32.14 1.04 -31.90
CA ILE A 376 31.58 0.16 -30.86
C ILE A 376 30.83 0.96 -29.79
N CYS A 377 29.75 0.43 -29.32
CA CYS A 377 28.98 1.04 -28.25
C CYS A 377 28.44 0.00 -27.26
N LEU A 378 28.38 0.40 -26.01
CA LEU A 378 27.62 -0.29 -24.95
C LEU A 378 26.19 0.25 -24.97
N ARG A 379 25.20 -0.60 -24.99
CA ARG A 379 23.78 -0.25 -24.96
C ARG A 379 22.94 -1.40 -24.41
N THR A 380 21.68 -1.14 -24.13
CA THR A 380 20.71 -2.20 -23.88
C THR A 380 20.24 -2.84 -25.20
N ARG A 381 19.62 -4.02 -25.12
CA ARG A 381 19.08 -4.70 -26.31
C ARG A 381 18.01 -3.85 -27.01
N LYS A 382 17.90 -4.04 -28.32
CA LYS A 382 16.85 -3.47 -29.17
C LYS A 382 15.95 -4.58 -29.76
N ALA A 383 14.75 -4.20 -30.21
CA ALA A 383 13.92 -5.11 -30.98
C ALA A 383 14.64 -5.49 -32.29
N GLY A 384 14.70 -6.78 -32.57
CA GLY A 384 15.40 -7.29 -33.75
C GLY A 384 16.86 -7.69 -33.53
N ASP A 385 17.46 -7.40 -32.35
CA ASP A 385 18.81 -7.84 -32.04
C ASP A 385 18.90 -9.38 -32.05
N ASP A 386 19.92 -9.87 -32.75
CA ASP A 386 20.30 -11.28 -32.80
C ASP A 386 21.81 -11.49 -32.60
N ILE A 387 22.21 -12.72 -32.32
CA ILE A 387 23.60 -13.11 -32.18
C ILE A 387 23.81 -14.53 -32.70
N THR A 388 24.91 -14.72 -33.43
CA THR A 388 25.42 -16.05 -33.79
C THR A 388 26.55 -16.40 -32.85
N LEU A 389 26.35 -17.43 -32.01
CA LEU A 389 27.37 -17.86 -31.04
C LEU A 389 28.41 -18.78 -31.69
N PRO A 390 29.69 -18.70 -31.27
CA PRO A 390 30.76 -19.57 -31.75
C PRO A 390 30.40 -21.05 -31.57
N ARG A 391 30.77 -21.90 -32.52
CA ARG A 391 30.57 -23.36 -32.56
C ARG A 391 29.13 -23.84 -32.69
N ARG A 392 28.11 -22.97 -32.67
CA ARG A 392 26.71 -23.42 -32.82
C ARG A 392 26.13 -23.14 -34.19
N GLY A 393 26.72 -22.26 -35.01
CA GLY A 393 26.32 -21.98 -36.39
C GLY A 393 24.87 -21.48 -36.55
N VAL A 394 24.18 -21.21 -35.44
CA VAL A 394 22.77 -20.80 -35.44
C VAL A 394 22.64 -19.40 -34.87
N THR A 395 22.00 -18.54 -35.64
CA THR A 395 21.63 -17.18 -35.21
C THR A 395 20.38 -17.25 -34.35
N LYS A 396 20.38 -16.62 -33.19
CA LYS A 396 19.24 -16.52 -32.27
C LYS A 396 18.94 -15.08 -31.92
N SER A 397 17.65 -14.71 -31.92
CA SER A 397 17.26 -13.42 -31.35
C SER A 397 17.58 -13.34 -29.85
N LEU A 398 17.99 -12.17 -29.38
CA LEU A 398 18.30 -12.00 -27.94
C LEU A 398 17.08 -12.28 -27.06
N LYS A 399 15.86 -12.01 -27.55
CA LYS A 399 14.62 -12.37 -26.84
C LYS A 399 14.53 -13.88 -26.55
N LYS A 400 14.81 -14.72 -27.55
CA LYS A 400 14.78 -16.19 -27.44
C LYS A 400 15.93 -16.69 -26.58
N LEU A 401 17.13 -16.15 -26.78
CA LEU A 401 18.32 -16.50 -26.02
C LEU A 401 18.16 -16.25 -24.52
N TYR A 402 17.67 -15.07 -24.12
CA TYR A 402 17.40 -14.73 -22.72
C TYR A 402 16.32 -15.63 -22.10
N SER A 403 15.33 -16.09 -22.88
CA SER A 403 14.32 -17.04 -22.41
C SER A 403 14.93 -18.42 -22.17
N GLU A 404 15.78 -18.92 -23.05
CA GLU A 404 16.47 -20.21 -22.91
C GLU A 404 17.44 -20.21 -21.70
N MET A 405 18.04 -19.07 -21.40
CA MET A 405 18.94 -18.91 -20.25
C MET A 405 18.20 -18.63 -18.93
N ASN A 406 16.85 -18.62 -18.94
CA ASN A 406 16.01 -18.29 -17.80
C ASN A 406 16.31 -16.91 -17.17
N ILE A 407 16.78 -15.94 -17.97
CA ILE A 407 17.00 -14.58 -17.49
C ILE A 407 15.65 -13.96 -17.16
N PRO A 408 15.48 -13.42 -15.93
CA PRO A 408 14.27 -12.73 -15.51
C PRO A 408 13.89 -11.61 -16.50
N VAL A 409 12.59 -11.46 -16.81
CA VAL A 409 12.14 -10.53 -17.86
C VAL A 409 12.47 -9.08 -17.50
N GLU A 410 12.42 -8.75 -16.21
CA GLU A 410 12.78 -7.44 -15.67
C GLU A 410 14.24 -7.07 -15.94
N LEU A 411 15.15 -8.04 -15.93
CA LEU A 411 16.56 -7.78 -16.19
C LEU A 411 16.90 -7.70 -17.68
N ARG A 412 16.08 -8.29 -18.57
CA ARG A 412 16.39 -8.39 -19.99
C ARG A 412 16.57 -7.06 -20.71
N ASN A 413 15.89 -6.01 -20.24
CA ASN A 413 16.01 -4.67 -20.81
C ASN A 413 17.15 -3.85 -20.18
N HIS A 414 17.74 -4.34 -19.10
CA HIS A 414 18.85 -3.68 -18.40
C HIS A 414 20.21 -4.31 -18.74
N LEU A 415 20.23 -5.56 -19.23
CA LEU A 415 21.47 -6.25 -19.55
C LEU A 415 22.20 -5.56 -20.72
N PRO A 416 23.51 -5.31 -20.56
CA PRO A 416 24.30 -4.66 -21.56
C PRO A 416 24.64 -5.58 -22.73
N VAL A 417 24.68 -4.99 -23.90
CA VAL A 417 25.23 -5.55 -25.12
C VAL A 417 26.26 -4.61 -25.70
N LEU A 418 27.39 -5.13 -26.17
CA LEU A 418 28.26 -4.41 -27.08
C LEU A 418 27.78 -4.60 -28.51
N ALA A 419 27.70 -3.52 -29.24
CA ALA A 419 27.28 -3.53 -30.64
C ALA A 419 28.14 -2.60 -31.47
N ASP A 420 28.32 -2.93 -32.74
CA ASP A 420 28.92 -2.10 -33.76
C ASP A 420 27.92 -1.78 -34.87
N ASP A 421 28.37 -1.24 -36.01
CA ASP A 421 27.49 -0.89 -37.12
C ASP A 421 26.86 -2.10 -37.81
N LYS A 422 27.40 -3.29 -37.64
CA LYS A 422 26.86 -4.57 -38.17
C LYS A 422 25.97 -5.33 -37.22
N GLY A 423 25.83 -4.92 -35.95
CA GLY A 423 24.97 -5.54 -34.97
C GLY A 423 25.69 -5.95 -33.68
N VAL A 424 25.13 -6.95 -32.98
CA VAL A 424 25.61 -7.35 -31.66
C VAL A 424 26.99 -8.05 -31.75
N VAL A 425 27.92 -7.55 -30.96
CA VAL A 425 29.31 -8.06 -30.83
C VAL A 425 29.44 -8.97 -29.62
N TRP A 426 28.89 -8.56 -28.47
CA TRP A 426 28.93 -9.30 -27.23
C TRP A 426 27.65 -9.08 -26.43
N VAL A 427 27.25 -10.11 -25.70
CA VAL A 427 26.08 -10.09 -24.82
C VAL A 427 26.48 -10.51 -23.42
N PHE A 428 26.04 -9.73 -22.43
CA PHE A 428 26.26 -10.00 -21.01
C PHE A 428 25.84 -11.42 -20.63
N SER A 429 26.67 -12.11 -19.86
CA SER A 429 26.48 -13.53 -19.44
C SER A 429 26.37 -14.55 -20.56
N VAL A 430 26.52 -14.16 -21.83
CA VAL A 430 26.41 -15.04 -23.01
C VAL A 430 27.74 -15.22 -23.72
N GLY A 431 28.40 -14.08 -24.05
CA GLY A 431 29.70 -14.09 -24.73
C GLY A 431 29.72 -13.36 -26.06
N VAL A 432 30.79 -13.55 -26.80
CA VAL A 432 31.14 -12.88 -28.07
C VAL A 432 30.48 -13.58 -29.26
N CYS A 433 30.08 -12.80 -30.29
CA CYS A 433 29.54 -13.33 -31.52
C CYS A 433 30.60 -14.04 -32.38
N GLU A 434 30.16 -15.01 -33.23
CA GLU A 434 31.04 -15.76 -34.14
C GLU A 434 31.89 -14.85 -35.02
N ARG A 435 31.32 -13.72 -35.48
CA ARG A 435 32.00 -12.77 -36.37
C ARG A 435 33.22 -12.10 -35.72
N CYS A 436 33.15 -11.74 -34.44
CA CYS A 436 34.17 -11.02 -33.70
C CYS A 436 35.00 -11.91 -32.77
N LYS A 437 34.88 -13.25 -32.89
CA LYS A 437 35.73 -14.16 -32.11
C LYS A 437 37.20 -14.04 -32.50
N VAL A 438 38.03 -14.29 -31.52
CA VAL A 438 39.48 -14.37 -31.67
C VAL A 438 39.89 -15.69 -32.34
N ASP A 439 40.86 -15.63 -33.24
CA ASP A 439 41.51 -16.76 -33.89
C ASP A 439 43.02 -16.68 -33.80
N ASP A 440 43.74 -17.56 -34.51
CA ASP A 440 45.19 -17.65 -34.45
C ASP A 440 45.90 -16.41 -35.06
N ASP A 441 45.22 -15.72 -36.02
CA ASP A 441 45.73 -14.58 -36.75
C ASP A 441 45.35 -13.23 -36.07
N SER A 442 44.54 -13.24 -35.04
CA SER A 442 44.08 -12.03 -34.32
C SER A 442 45.26 -11.33 -33.61
N VAL A 443 45.42 -10.02 -33.88
CA VAL A 443 46.48 -9.16 -33.33
C VAL A 443 45.94 -8.22 -32.27
N ASN A 444 44.91 -7.45 -32.59
CA ASN A 444 44.30 -6.46 -31.69
C ASN A 444 43.17 -7.09 -30.87
N ILE A 445 43.48 -7.55 -29.67
CA ILE A 445 42.50 -8.29 -28.84
C ILE A 445 42.16 -7.47 -27.61
N VAL A 446 40.86 -7.45 -27.28
CA VAL A 446 40.37 -6.89 -26.01
C VAL A 446 39.59 -7.97 -25.24
N TYR A 447 39.64 -7.89 -23.93
CA TYR A 447 38.75 -8.68 -23.08
C TYR A 447 37.55 -7.86 -22.65
N VAL A 448 36.43 -8.54 -22.47
CA VAL A 448 35.19 -7.98 -21.91
C VAL A 448 34.80 -8.81 -20.70
N ARG A 449 34.63 -8.13 -19.57
CA ARG A 449 34.17 -8.72 -18.32
C ARG A 449 32.87 -8.02 -17.86
N GLY A 450 31.82 -8.79 -17.63
CA GLY A 450 30.60 -8.31 -17.05
C GLY A 450 30.32 -9.03 -15.74
N GLU A 451 29.98 -8.28 -14.69
CA GLU A 451 29.62 -8.81 -13.37
C GLU A 451 28.28 -8.21 -12.91
N ASN A 452 27.45 -9.01 -12.22
CA ASN A 452 26.25 -8.50 -11.54
C ASN A 452 26.69 -7.79 -10.26
N ASN A 453 26.13 -6.62 -10.01
CA ASN A 453 26.22 -5.95 -8.73
C ASN A 453 25.11 -6.54 -7.85
N GLU A 454 25.47 -7.21 -6.75
CA GLU A 454 24.55 -7.77 -5.76
C GLU A 454 23.87 -6.70 -4.91
#